data_352b0ccc85cc66b2eb1477b1c6fcf95b
#
_entry.id   352b0ccc85cc66b2eb1477b1c6fcf95b
#
_cell.length_a   1.000
_cell.length_b   1.000
_cell.length_c   1.000
_cell.angle_alpha   90.00
_cell.angle_beta   90.00
_cell.angle_gamma   90.00
#
_symmetry.space_group_name_H-M   'P 1'
#
loop_
_entity.id
_entity.type
_entity.pdbx_description
1 polymer ?
#
loop_
_entity_poly.entity_id
_entity_poly.type
_entity_poly.pdbx_seq_one_letter_code
_entity_poly.pdbx_strand_id
1 'polypeptide(L)'
;MIDGIGIDVVDIERFKTSLERTPGLREKLFTPNERIKPVASLAARFAAKEALAKALSTRKALAWHDVEVLNLENGKPVFLFRGAVADLIDGADVHLSLSHDAGIASAMVIVERN
;
A
#
# COMPACT_ATOMS: atom_id res chain seq x y z
N MET A 1 5.08 12.72 -17.32
CA MET A 1 5.86 13.47 -16.32
C MET A 1 5.62 12.88 -14.93
N ILE A 2 6.67 12.72 -14.17
CA ILE A 2 6.53 12.25 -12.78
C ILE A 2 5.88 13.35 -11.96
N ASP A 3 4.76 13.03 -11.32
CA ASP A 3 3.99 13.94 -10.48
C ASP A 3 4.30 13.76 -9.00
N GLY A 4 4.65 12.55 -8.59
CA GLY A 4 4.97 12.28 -7.20
C GLY A 4 5.71 10.97 -7.02
N ILE A 5 6.49 10.92 -5.93
CA ILE A 5 7.24 9.72 -5.53
C ILE A 5 7.02 9.51 -4.04
N GLY A 6 6.79 8.27 -3.65
CA GLY A 6 6.64 7.91 -2.25
C GLY A 6 7.44 6.66 -1.93
N ILE A 7 7.99 6.61 -0.73
CA ILE A 7 8.67 5.44 -0.22
C ILE A 7 8.27 5.25 1.25
N ASP A 8 8.12 4.01 1.66
CA ASP A 8 7.85 3.68 3.05
C ASP A 8 8.57 2.40 3.43
N VAL A 9 8.96 2.30 4.70
CA VAL A 9 9.57 1.11 5.26
C VAL A 9 8.84 0.73 6.54
N VAL A 10 8.66 -0.57 6.74
CA VAL A 10 7.90 -1.11 7.86
C VAL A 10 8.71 -2.24 8.49
N ASP A 11 8.92 -2.17 9.80
CA ASP A 11 9.49 -3.27 10.57
C ASP A 11 8.41 -4.35 10.70
N ILE A 12 8.66 -5.54 10.14
CA ILE A 12 7.66 -6.61 10.05
C ILE A 12 7.26 -7.10 11.45
N GLU A 13 8.23 -7.28 12.34
CA GLU A 13 7.96 -7.76 13.71
C GLU A 13 7.11 -6.76 14.49
N ARG A 14 7.44 -5.47 14.38
CA ARG A 14 6.66 -4.40 15.01
C ARG A 14 5.24 -4.36 14.45
N PHE A 15 5.10 -4.53 13.14
CA PHE A 15 3.79 -4.54 12.49
C PHE A 15 2.95 -5.72 12.98
N LYS A 16 3.56 -6.90 13.06
CA LYS A 16 2.92 -8.11 13.60
C LYS A 16 2.40 -7.86 15.01
N THR A 17 3.23 -7.26 15.87
CA THR A 17 2.84 -6.91 17.23
C THR A 17 1.66 -5.95 17.25
N SER A 18 1.65 -4.96 16.38
CA SER A 18 0.53 -4.01 16.27
C SER A 18 -0.77 -4.71 15.90
N LEU A 19 -0.73 -5.64 14.95
CA LEU A 19 -1.91 -6.42 14.55
C LEU A 19 -2.43 -7.27 15.70
N GLU A 20 -1.54 -7.85 16.50
CA GLU A 20 -1.91 -8.68 17.66
C GLU A 20 -2.51 -7.85 18.79
N ARG A 21 -1.99 -6.65 19.04
CA ARG A 21 -2.40 -5.80 20.16
C ARG A 21 -3.65 -5.00 19.89
N THR A 22 -3.97 -4.74 18.64
CA THR A 22 -5.10 -3.87 18.27
C THR A 22 -6.17 -4.67 17.55
N PRO A 23 -7.20 -5.15 18.27
CA PRO A 23 -8.31 -5.86 17.63
C PRO A 23 -8.95 -5.00 16.54
N GLY A 24 -9.23 -5.61 15.40
CA GLY A 24 -9.86 -4.93 14.27
C GLY A 24 -8.90 -4.16 13.37
N LEU A 25 -7.62 -4.06 13.71
CA LEU A 25 -6.66 -3.32 12.89
C LEU A 25 -6.48 -3.95 11.51
N ARG A 26 -6.38 -5.28 11.45
CA ARG A 26 -6.24 -6.01 10.19
C ARG A 26 -7.41 -5.70 9.26
N GLU A 27 -8.62 -5.74 9.78
CA GLU A 27 -9.84 -5.47 9.01
C GLU A 27 -9.93 -4.01 8.58
N LYS A 28 -9.43 -3.10 9.40
CA LYS A 28 -9.42 -1.67 9.09
C LYS A 28 -8.46 -1.34 7.95
N LEU A 29 -7.26 -1.91 7.98
CA LEU A 29 -6.19 -1.57 7.04
C LEU A 29 -6.31 -2.29 5.71
N PHE A 30 -6.90 -3.48 5.69
CA PHE A 30 -6.84 -4.38 4.55
C PHE A 30 -8.22 -4.82 4.08
N THR A 31 -8.36 -4.94 2.76
CA THR A 31 -9.57 -5.49 2.15
C THR A 31 -9.67 -6.99 2.43
N PRO A 32 -10.86 -7.61 2.27
CA PRO A 32 -10.99 -9.05 2.49
C PRO A 32 -9.97 -9.89 1.70
N ASN A 33 -9.65 -9.50 0.47
CA ASN A 33 -8.65 -10.23 -0.34
C ASN A 33 -7.25 -10.11 0.25
N GLU A 34 -6.93 -8.98 0.85
CA GLU A 34 -5.61 -8.76 1.44
C GLU A 34 -5.42 -9.46 2.78
N ARG A 35 -6.48 -9.52 3.59
CA ARG A 35 -6.42 -10.00 4.99
C ARG A 35 -5.87 -11.41 5.15
N ILE A 36 -6.03 -12.24 4.15
CA ILE A 36 -5.63 -13.66 4.21
C ILE A 36 -4.15 -13.87 3.92
N LYS A 37 -3.41 -12.82 3.62
CA LYS A 37 -1.99 -12.89 3.28
C LYS A 37 -1.13 -13.04 4.53
N PRO A 38 0.08 -13.62 4.40
CA PRO A 38 1.02 -13.68 5.53
C PRO A 38 1.43 -12.29 6.01
N VAL A 39 1.90 -12.21 7.25
CA VAL A 39 2.22 -10.92 7.88
C VAL A 39 3.25 -10.11 7.11
N ALA A 40 4.27 -10.75 6.53
CA ALA A 40 5.27 -10.02 5.73
C ALA A 40 4.62 -9.36 4.51
N SER A 41 3.68 -10.04 3.89
CA SER A 41 2.91 -9.52 2.76
C SER A 41 2.00 -8.37 3.20
N LEU A 42 1.38 -8.48 4.37
CA LEU A 42 0.55 -7.41 4.93
C LEU A 42 1.38 -6.18 5.25
N ALA A 43 2.58 -6.36 5.82
CA ALA A 43 3.49 -5.25 6.10
C ALA A 43 3.90 -4.52 4.81
N ALA A 44 4.19 -5.28 3.74
CA ALA A 44 4.52 -4.69 2.44
C ALA A 44 3.34 -3.94 1.85
N ARG A 45 2.12 -4.46 2.00
CA ARG A 45 0.91 -3.80 1.53
C ARG A 45 0.62 -2.52 2.31
N PHE A 46 0.86 -2.54 3.61
CA PHE A 46 0.74 -1.35 4.44
C PHE A 46 1.73 -0.28 3.97
N ALA A 47 2.99 -0.68 3.75
CA ALA A 47 4.01 0.23 3.22
C ALA A 47 3.60 0.80 1.86
N ALA A 48 2.99 -0.01 0.99
CA ALA A 48 2.51 0.44 -0.33
C ALA A 48 1.46 1.53 -0.20
N LYS A 49 0.50 1.38 0.71
CA LYS A 49 -0.57 2.36 0.92
C LYS A 49 -0.02 3.67 1.49
N GLU A 50 0.93 3.58 2.42
CA GLU A 50 1.61 4.75 2.97
C GLU A 50 2.47 5.46 1.91
N ALA A 51 3.20 4.70 1.09
CA ALA A 51 4.02 5.26 0.02
C ALA A 51 3.14 5.97 -1.02
N LEU A 52 1.97 5.41 -1.33
CA LEU A 52 1.00 6.05 -2.22
C LEU A 52 0.56 7.41 -1.67
N ALA A 53 0.22 7.46 -0.39
CA ALA A 53 -0.20 8.70 0.25
C ALA A 53 0.90 9.78 0.14
N LYS A 54 2.16 9.39 0.32
CA LYS A 54 3.29 10.30 0.16
C LYS A 54 3.43 10.77 -1.28
N ALA A 55 3.29 9.86 -2.25
CA ALA A 55 3.40 10.19 -3.67
C ALA A 55 2.30 11.14 -4.14
N LEU A 56 1.10 11.02 -3.57
CA LEU A 56 -0.02 11.91 -3.89
C LEU A 56 0.06 13.25 -3.16
N SER A 57 0.97 13.37 -2.19
CA SER A 57 1.15 14.59 -1.38
C SER A 57 -0.16 15.06 -0.75
N THR A 58 -1.02 14.13 -0.41
CA THR A 58 -2.30 14.47 0.20
C THR A 58 -2.15 14.64 1.71
N ARG A 59 -2.83 15.66 2.26
CA ARG A 59 -2.89 15.88 3.70
C ARG A 59 -3.99 15.06 4.35
N LYS A 60 -4.96 14.58 3.56
CA LYS A 60 -6.03 13.72 4.06
C LYS A 60 -5.55 12.29 4.03
N ALA A 61 -5.87 11.54 5.08
CA ALA A 61 -5.64 10.11 5.09
C ALA A 61 -6.48 9.48 3.97
N LEU A 62 -5.88 8.58 3.21
CA LEU A 62 -6.60 7.83 2.20
C LEU A 62 -7.47 6.77 2.90
N ALA A 63 -8.65 6.51 2.35
CA ALA A 63 -9.48 5.41 2.85
C ALA A 63 -8.77 4.10 2.52
N TRP A 64 -8.46 3.30 3.57
CA TRP A 64 -7.66 2.09 3.41
C TRP A 64 -8.24 1.10 2.41
N HIS A 65 -9.56 0.94 2.38
CA HIS A 65 -10.21 -0.02 1.49
C HIS A 65 -10.39 0.50 0.06
N ASP A 66 -10.15 1.78 -0.16
CA ASP A 66 -10.15 2.36 -1.51
C ASP A 66 -8.85 2.05 -2.25
N VAL A 67 -7.87 1.49 -1.56
CA VAL A 67 -6.57 1.10 -2.13
C VAL A 67 -6.34 -0.36 -1.82
N GLU A 68 -6.31 -1.18 -2.85
CA GLU A 68 -6.02 -2.60 -2.69
C GLU A 68 -4.78 -2.97 -3.50
N VAL A 69 -3.92 -3.80 -2.93
CA VAL A 69 -2.74 -4.30 -3.64
C VAL A 69 -3.04 -5.72 -4.10
N LEU A 70 -2.91 -5.92 -5.40
CA LEU A 70 -3.09 -7.21 -6.05
C LEU A 70 -1.77 -7.67 -6.63
N ASN A 71 -1.64 -8.98 -6.84
CA ASN A 71 -0.51 -9.54 -7.58
C ASN A 71 -1.02 -10.08 -8.90
N LEU A 72 -0.38 -9.71 -10.01
CA LEU A 72 -0.65 -10.30 -11.30
C LEU A 72 -0.10 -11.74 -11.35
N GLU A 73 -0.45 -12.49 -12.39
CA GLU A 73 0.01 -13.88 -12.53
C GLU A 73 1.52 -14.03 -12.44
N ASN A 74 2.27 -13.05 -12.95
CA ASN A 74 3.73 -13.06 -12.89
C ASN A 74 4.28 -12.60 -11.55
N GLY A 75 3.41 -12.34 -10.56
CA GLY A 75 3.79 -11.88 -9.23
C GLY A 75 3.92 -10.37 -9.08
N LYS A 76 3.83 -9.61 -10.16
CA LYS A 76 3.97 -8.15 -10.12
C LYS A 76 2.86 -7.51 -9.28
N PRO A 77 3.21 -6.67 -8.29
CA PRO A 77 2.19 -5.97 -7.51
C PRO A 77 1.61 -4.80 -8.31
N VAL A 78 0.30 -4.63 -8.20
CA VAL A 78 -0.42 -3.49 -8.79
C VAL A 78 -1.46 -3.00 -7.81
N PHE A 79 -1.85 -1.75 -7.95
CA PHE A 79 -2.96 -1.18 -7.18
C PHE A 79 -4.29 -1.35 -7.90
N LEU A 80 -5.33 -1.54 -7.12
CA LEU A 80 -6.72 -1.38 -7.54
C LEU A 80 -7.31 -0.26 -6.71
N PHE A 81 -7.83 0.77 -7.37
CA PHE A 81 -8.36 1.96 -6.70
C PHE A 81 -9.88 1.99 -6.77
N ARG A 82 -10.49 2.50 -5.71
CA ARG A 82 -11.95 2.67 -5.61
C ARG A 82 -12.26 4.03 -5.00
N GLY A 83 -13.49 4.47 -5.17
CA GLY A 83 -14.05 5.63 -4.49
C GLY A 83 -13.26 6.91 -4.66
N ALA A 84 -13.11 7.67 -3.58
CA ALA A 84 -12.43 8.96 -3.61
C ALA A 84 -10.96 8.85 -4.02
N VAL A 85 -10.30 7.73 -3.71
CA VAL A 85 -8.91 7.53 -4.12
C VAL A 85 -8.83 7.38 -5.64
N ALA A 86 -9.76 6.65 -6.25
CA ALA A 86 -9.81 6.54 -7.71
C ALA A 86 -9.97 7.91 -8.36
N ASP A 87 -10.76 8.80 -7.76
CA ASP A 87 -10.94 10.16 -8.24
C ASP A 87 -9.64 10.97 -8.15
N LEU A 88 -8.87 10.79 -7.08
CA LEU A 88 -7.57 11.44 -6.93
C LEU A 88 -6.56 10.98 -7.96
N ILE A 89 -6.58 9.69 -8.30
CA ILE A 89 -5.68 9.13 -9.31
C ILE A 89 -6.00 9.70 -10.69
N ASP A 90 -7.29 9.80 -11.03
CA ASP A 90 -7.77 10.48 -12.24
C ASP A 90 -6.96 10.15 -13.50
N GLY A 91 -6.81 8.86 -13.79
CA GLY A 91 -6.14 8.40 -15.01
C GLY A 91 -4.61 8.43 -14.97
N ALA A 92 -4.01 8.80 -13.85
CA ALA A 92 -2.56 8.74 -13.74
C ALA A 92 -2.06 7.30 -13.78
N ASP A 93 -0.85 7.10 -14.28
CA ASP A 93 -0.17 5.82 -14.19
C ASP A 93 0.52 5.74 -12.82
N VAL A 94 0.21 4.71 -12.06
CA VAL A 94 0.79 4.52 -10.73
C VAL A 94 1.64 3.26 -10.75
N HIS A 95 2.93 3.45 -10.51
CA HIS A 95 3.91 2.36 -10.51
C HIS A 95 4.22 1.96 -9.08
N LEU A 96 4.30 0.66 -8.82
CA LEU A 96 4.52 0.12 -7.48
C LEU A 96 5.63 -0.92 -7.51
N SER A 97 6.54 -0.83 -6.55
CA SER A 97 7.54 -1.85 -6.31
C SER A 97 7.56 -2.17 -4.82
N LEU A 98 7.63 -3.46 -4.51
CA LEU A 98 7.68 -3.96 -3.13
C LEU A 98 8.94 -4.79 -2.94
N SER A 99 9.50 -4.73 -1.73
CA SER A 99 10.62 -5.59 -1.35
C SER A 99 10.54 -5.87 0.14
N HIS A 100 11.02 -7.05 0.56
CA HIS A 100 11.23 -7.30 1.99
C HIS A 100 12.46 -8.15 2.18
N ASP A 101 13.24 -7.80 3.21
CA ASP A 101 14.48 -8.49 3.54
C ASP A 101 14.85 -8.10 4.96
N ALA A 102 15.54 -8.99 5.66
CA ALA A 102 16.08 -8.72 6.99
C ALA A 102 15.04 -8.14 7.98
N GLY A 103 13.79 -8.59 7.91
CA GLY A 103 12.73 -8.15 8.80
C GLY A 103 12.10 -6.81 8.45
N ILE A 104 12.45 -6.25 7.29
CA ILE A 104 11.93 -4.96 6.83
C ILE A 104 11.13 -5.18 5.54
N ALA A 105 9.96 -4.58 5.45
CA ALA A 105 9.20 -4.47 4.21
C ALA A 105 9.31 -3.04 3.71
N SER A 106 9.43 -2.86 2.40
CA SER A 106 9.53 -1.54 1.80
C SER A 106 8.67 -1.46 0.54
N ALA A 107 8.22 -0.25 0.24
CA ALA A 107 7.44 0.04 -0.95
C ALA A 107 7.91 1.35 -1.57
N MET A 108 7.91 1.39 -2.89
CA MET A 108 8.14 2.60 -3.66
C MET A 108 6.96 2.79 -4.61
N VAL A 109 6.47 4.03 -4.68
CA VAL A 109 5.36 4.41 -5.56
C VAL A 109 5.78 5.61 -6.39
N ILE A 110 5.50 5.55 -7.67
CA ILE A 110 5.70 6.67 -8.60
C ILE A 110 4.35 6.95 -9.24
N VAL A 111 3.91 8.20 -9.17
CA VAL A 111 2.69 8.66 -9.84
C VAL A 111 3.11 9.48 -11.05
N GLU A 112 2.66 9.07 -12.21
CA GLU A 112 3.03 9.67 -13.48
C GLU A 112 1.79 10.19 -14.17
N ARG A 113 1.83 11.46 -14.60
CA ARG A 113 0.72 12.10 -15.32
C ARG A 113 1.22 12.66 -16.65
N ASN A 114 0.34 12.63 -17.60
CA ASN A 114 0.60 13.23 -18.91
C ASN A 114 0.41 14.75 -18.91
#